data_46535674f140d05c5df4cd49d8b2db16
#
_entry.id   46535674f140d05c5df4cd49d8b2db16
#
_cell.length_a   1.000
_cell.length_b   1.000
_cell.length_c   1.000
_cell.angle_alpha   90.00
_cell.angle_beta   90.00
_cell.angle_gamma   90.00
#
_symmetry.space_group_name_H-M   'P 1'
#
loop_
_entity.id
_entity.type
_entity.pdbx_description
1 polymer ?
#
loop_
_entity_poly.entity_id
_entity_poly.type
_entity_poly.pdbx_seq_one_letter_code
_entity_poly.pdbx_strand_id
1 'polypeptide(L)' 'MKYDIQFTNQFKKDLKLAKKQNKNLDKLFEVIDILANGGTLEAKYRDHDLTGNYKGTRECHIEPDWLLIYEIQTMF' A
#
# COMPACT_ATOMS: atom_id res chain seq x y z
N MET A 1 -4.27 -13.11 9.51
CA MET A 1 -4.50 -12.15 8.43
C MET A 1 -5.16 -12.87 7.25
N LYS A 2 -6.01 -12.19 6.50
CA LYS A 2 -6.69 -12.77 5.35
C LYS A 2 -5.73 -13.02 4.18
N TYR A 3 -4.73 -12.16 4.03
CA TYR A 3 -3.74 -12.25 2.96
C TYR A 3 -2.34 -12.30 3.52
N ASP A 4 -1.45 -13.02 2.84
CA ASP A 4 -0.03 -12.98 3.12
C ASP A 4 0.56 -11.74 2.46
N ILE A 5 1.45 -11.07 3.18
CA ILE A 5 2.09 -9.85 2.68
C ILE A 5 3.39 -10.19 1.99
N GLN A 6 3.57 -9.69 0.76
CA GLN A 6 4.84 -9.79 0.03
C GLN A 6 5.30 -8.39 -0.36
N PHE A 7 6.54 -8.08 -0.04
CA PHE A 7 7.15 -6.80 -0.38
C PHE A 7 8.04 -6.94 -1.61
N THR A 8 7.80 -6.08 -2.60
CA THR A 8 8.68 -6.01 -3.77
C THR A 8 10.02 -5.39 -3.40
N ASN A 9 11.03 -5.61 -4.24
CA ASN A 9 12.33 -4.96 -4.04
C ASN A 9 12.20 -3.44 -4.13
N GLN A 10 11.34 -2.95 -5.01
CA GLN A 10 11.09 -1.50 -5.13
C GLN A 10 10.45 -0.96 -3.84
N PHE A 11 9.49 -1.67 -3.27
CA PHE A 11 8.89 -1.25 -2.01
C PHE A 11 9.93 -1.17 -0.89
N LYS A 12 10.84 -2.15 -0.81
CA LYS A 12 11.89 -2.16 0.22
C LYS A 12 12.81 -0.95 0.09
N LYS A 13 13.16 -0.56 -1.14
CA LYS A 13 13.95 0.64 -1.40
C LYS A 13 13.19 1.91 -0.99
N ASP A 14 11.91 1.99 -1.35
CA ASP A 14 11.06 3.11 -1.02
C ASP A 14 10.89 3.24 0.50
N LEU A 15 10.79 2.11 1.20
CA LEU A 15 10.69 2.08 2.65
C LEU A 15 11.94 2.67 3.32
N LYS A 16 13.13 2.29 2.82
CA LYS A 16 14.39 2.86 3.33
C LYS A 16 14.44 4.37 3.14
N LEU A 17 14.00 4.85 1.97
CA LEU A 17 13.97 6.28 1.68
C LEU A 17 12.98 6.99 2.59
N ALA A 18 11.80 6.44 2.79
CA ALA A 18 10.78 7.00 3.68
C ALA A 18 11.32 7.13 5.12
N LYS A 19 12.05 6.11 5.58
CA LYS A 19 12.69 6.14 6.89
C LYS A 19 13.71 7.27 6.99
N LYS A 20 14.54 7.45 5.96
CA LYS A 20 15.51 8.56 5.92
C LYS A 20 14.83 9.93 5.92
N GLN A 21 13.67 10.03 5.31
CA GLN A 21 12.89 11.27 5.25
C GLN A 21 12.04 11.50 6.49
N ASN A 22 12.18 10.66 7.51
CA ASN A 22 11.41 10.74 8.76
C ASN A 22 9.89 10.68 8.55
N LYS A 23 9.44 9.94 7.54
CA LYS A 23 8.01 9.71 7.33
C LYS A 23 7.46 8.84 8.44
N ASN A 24 6.16 8.97 8.72
CA ASN A 24 5.48 8.20 9.75
C ASN A 24 5.22 6.76 9.29
N LEU A 25 6.18 5.86 9.56
CA LEU A 25 6.08 4.47 9.15
C LEU A 25 4.94 3.73 9.84
N ASP A 26 4.57 4.12 11.05
CA ASP A 26 3.44 3.51 11.75
C ASP A 26 2.15 3.69 10.94
N LYS A 27 1.99 4.83 10.32
CA LYS A 27 0.85 5.14 9.47
C LYS A 27 0.81 4.23 8.24
N LEU A 28 1.97 4.00 7.62
CA LEU A 28 2.10 3.08 6.49
C LEU A 28 1.72 1.66 6.91
N PHE A 29 2.29 1.16 8.01
CA PHE A 29 2.04 -0.21 8.44
C PHE A 29 0.61 -0.41 8.93
N GLU A 30 -0.03 0.61 9.49
CA GLU A 30 -1.44 0.56 9.82
C GLU A 30 -2.30 0.32 8.58
N VAL A 31 -2.02 1.04 7.49
CA VAL A 31 -2.72 0.87 6.22
C VAL A 31 -2.49 -0.54 5.66
N ILE A 32 -1.24 -0.99 5.65
CA ILE A 32 -0.90 -2.34 5.17
C ILE A 32 -1.65 -3.40 5.97
N ASP A 33 -1.73 -3.24 7.29
CA ASP A 33 -2.41 -4.18 8.16
C ASP A 33 -3.92 -4.26 7.85
N ILE A 34 -4.56 -3.12 7.64
CA ILE A 34 -5.97 -3.07 7.25
C ILE A 34 -6.19 -3.84 5.94
N LEU A 35 -5.35 -3.60 4.95
CA LEU A 35 -5.44 -4.27 3.65
C LEU A 35 -5.18 -5.77 3.77
N ALA A 36 -4.18 -6.16 4.54
CA ALA A 36 -3.83 -7.57 4.74
C ALA A 36 -4.93 -8.36 5.44
N ASN A 37 -5.72 -7.69 6.26
CA ASN A 37 -6.87 -8.30 6.94
C ASN A 37 -8.15 -8.27 6.11
N GLY A 38 -8.07 -7.77 4.87
CA GLY A 38 -9.24 -7.69 3.98
C GLY A 38 -10.16 -6.53 4.29
N GLY A 39 -9.69 -5.54 5.07
CA GLY A 39 -10.47 -4.37 5.40
C GLY A 39 -10.53 -3.35 4.26
N THR A 40 -11.41 -2.37 4.43
CA THR A 40 -11.59 -1.28 3.50
C THR A 40 -11.00 0.00 4.10
N LEU A 41 -10.24 0.73 3.29
CA LEU A 41 -9.66 1.99 3.72
C LEU A 41 -10.69 3.11 3.74
N GLU A 42 -10.57 4.02 4.70
CA GLU A 42 -11.40 5.22 4.75
C GLU A 42 -11.15 6.10 3.52
N ALA A 43 -12.15 6.92 3.17
CA ALA A 43 -12.12 7.77 1.97
C ALA A 43 -10.90 8.70 1.94
N LYS A 44 -10.38 9.10 3.09
CA LYS A 44 -9.22 9.99 3.18
C LYS A 44 -7.96 9.41 2.53
N TYR A 45 -7.89 8.08 2.41
CA TYR A 45 -6.74 7.40 1.78
C TYR A 45 -6.85 7.33 0.26
N ARG A 46 -7.98 7.72 -0.31
CA ARG A 46 -8.21 7.78 -1.77
C ARG A 46 -7.82 6.50 -2.50
N ASP A 47 -8.17 5.36 -1.92
CA ASP A 47 -7.88 4.05 -2.50
C ASP A 47 -8.65 3.88 -3.83
N HIS A 48 -7.93 3.55 -4.89
CA HIS A 48 -8.53 3.40 -6.22
C HIS A 48 -7.73 2.47 -7.11
N ASP A 49 -8.39 1.93 -8.13
CA ASP A 49 -7.73 1.11 -9.15
C ASP A 49 -6.89 1.97 -10.08
N LEU A 50 -5.72 1.45 -10.45
CA LEU A 50 -4.92 2.04 -11.50
C LEU A 50 -5.37 1.50 -12.86
N THR A 51 -5.21 2.33 -13.91
CA THR A 51 -5.60 1.98 -15.27
C THR A 51 -4.39 1.88 -16.19
N GLY A 52 -4.63 1.48 -17.44
CA GLY A 52 -3.56 1.37 -18.44
C GLY A 52 -2.62 0.20 -18.12
N ASN A 53 -1.30 0.45 -18.18
CA ASN A 53 -0.29 -0.57 -17.96
C ASN A 53 -0.26 -1.12 -16.53
N TYR A 54 -0.94 -0.44 -15.61
CA TYR A 54 -0.99 -0.83 -14.20
C TYR A 54 -2.32 -1.49 -13.83
N LYS A 55 -3.08 -1.93 -14.83
CA LYS A 55 -4.35 -2.61 -14.59
C LYS A 55 -4.13 -3.82 -13.69
N GLY A 56 -4.97 -3.97 -12.68
CA GLY A 56 -4.85 -5.05 -11.69
C GLY A 56 -4.16 -4.60 -10.40
N THR A 57 -3.59 -3.41 -10.39
CA THR A 57 -3.01 -2.81 -9.18
C THR A 57 -3.89 -1.69 -8.65
N ARG A 58 -3.69 -1.35 -7.39
CA ARG A 58 -4.40 -0.27 -6.72
C ARG A 58 -3.41 0.69 -6.10
N GLU A 59 -3.86 1.91 -5.89
CA GLU A 59 -3.07 2.97 -5.26
C GLU A 59 -3.86 3.59 -4.14
N CYS A 60 -3.18 3.89 -3.04
CA CYS A 60 -3.78 4.70 -1.98
C CYS A 60 -2.78 5.74 -1.49
N HIS A 61 -3.29 6.78 -0.84
CA HIS A 61 -2.48 7.86 -0.28
C HIS A 61 -2.30 7.63 1.21
N ILE A 62 -1.08 7.32 1.64
CA ILE A 62 -0.76 7.27 3.08
C ILE A 62 -0.82 8.67 3.65
N GLU A 63 -0.26 9.62 2.90
CA GLU A 63 -0.37 11.06 3.07
C GLU A 63 -0.59 11.67 1.69
N PRO A 64 -1.01 12.94 1.56
CA PRO A 64 -1.34 13.51 0.24
C PRO A 64 -0.27 13.33 -0.83
N ASP A 65 1.00 13.37 -0.44
CA ASP A 65 2.15 13.23 -1.34
C ASP A 65 2.90 11.90 -1.14
N TRP A 66 2.33 10.97 -0.41
CA TRP A 66 2.97 9.68 -0.12
C TRP A 66 2.03 8.54 -0.50
N LEU A 67 2.36 7.90 -1.63
CA LEU A 67 1.50 6.88 -2.24
C LEU A 67 1.98 5.47 -1.94
N LEU A 68 1.04 4.56 -1.81
CA LEU A 68 1.29 3.13 -1.73
C LEU A 68 0.60 2.46 -2.92
N ILE A 69 1.38 1.72 -3.71
CA ILE A 69 0.85 0.91 -4.81
C ILE A 69 0.87 -0.54 -4.36
N TYR A 70 -0.26 -1.23 -4.52
CA TYR A 70 -0.39 -2.61 -4.07
C TYR A 70 -1.29 -3.42 -4.98
N GLU A 71 -1.20 -4.73 -4.84
CA GLU A 71 -2.03 -5.67 -5.58
C GLU A 71 -2.55 -6.72 -4.61
N ILE A 72 -3.82 -7.09 -4.75
CA ILE A 72 -4.41 -8.19 -4.02
C ILE A 72 -4.60 -9.35 -5.00
N GLN A 73 -3.94 -10.47 -4.70
CA GLN A 73 -4.06 -11.69 -5.50
C GLN A 73 -4.78 -12.75 -4.69
N THR A 74 -5.75 -13.39 -5.32
CA THR A 74 -6.42 -14.54 -4.73
C THR A 74 -5.88 -15.80 -5.39
N MET A 75 -5.57 -16.81 -4.58
CA MET A 75 -5.13 -18.12 -5.07
C MET A 75 -6.31 -19.08 -5.06
N PHE A 76 -6.48 -19.76 -6.14
CA PHE A 76 -7.52 -20.80 -6.28
C PHE A 76 -6.90 -22.17 -6.35
#